data_d804e621d59f21f7f05ea03b47727297
#
_entry.id   d804e621d59f21f7f05ea03b47727297
#
_cell.length_a   1.000
_cell.length_b   1.000
_cell.length_c   1.000
_cell.angle_alpha   90.00
_cell.angle_beta   90.00
_cell.angle_gamma   90.00
#
_symmetry.space_group_name_H-M   'P 1'
#
loop_
_entity.id
_entity.type
_entity.pdbx_description
1 polymer ?
#
loop_
_entity_poly.entity_id
_entity_poly.type
_entity_poly.pdbx_seq_one_letter_code
_entity_poly.pdbx_strand_id
1 'polypeptide(L)'
;VGGAILAHLRGQRLADLALNAIEIIDRNLYERTCDVRWWATDSAVVACVAGPADRVARHASQRLRVILDAYTVYLDLWICAADGRVLATGRPDRYPAARGASVAGARWFQDALRTRSGHEFVACDIERVQALANAPVATYATAIRADGRADGEVLGVLGIHFDWSPQAHAVVDGVRLTEDERARSRVMLLDSQGRVIAASDRRGELEEVFRLPADSADLGSYAVEGITVGHALTPGYETYLGLGWRGCIVQREPEEATASRQRAA
;
A
#
# COMPACT_ATOMS: atom_id res chain seq x y z
N VAL A 1 -8.37 29.35 -29.26
CA VAL A 1 -6.98 28.83 -29.16
C VAL A 1 -6.50 28.86 -27.71
N GLY A 2 -6.65 29.99 -26.99
CA GLY A 2 -6.15 30.13 -25.62
C GLY A 2 -6.78 29.15 -24.60
N GLY A 3 -8.08 28.90 -24.69
CA GLY A 3 -8.79 27.98 -23.77
C GLY A 3 -8.36 26.54 -23.90
N ALA A 4 -8.06 26.08 -25.11
CA ALA A 4 -7.58 24.71 -25.36
C ALA A 4 -6.15 24.49 -24.81
N ILE A 5 -5.29 25.48 -24.92
CA ILE A 5 -3.93 25.44 -24.36
C ILE A 5 -3.97 25.38 -22.83
N LEU A 6 -4.80 26.21 -22.20
CA LEU A 6 -4.94 26.23 -20.74
C LEU A 6 -5.51 24.89 -20.22
N ALA A 7 -6.48 24.30 -20.91
CA ALA A 7 -7.02 22.99 -20.55
C ALA A 7 -5.97 21.90 -20.66
N HIS A 8 -5.15 21.92 -21.72
CA HIS A 8 -4.04 20.98 -21.91
C HIS A 8 -2.98 21.10 -20.81
N LEU A 9 -2.55 22.33 -20.51
CA LEU A 9 -1.56 22.57 -19.43
C LEU A 9 -2.09 22.14 -18.05
N ARG A 10 -3.38 22.36 -17.78
CA ARG A 10 -4.03 21.88 -16.56
C ARG A 10 -4.01 20.37 -16.47
N GLY A 11 -4.35 19.70 -17.57
CA GLY A 11 -4.30 18.22 -17.63
C GLY A 11 -2.91 17.67 -17.37
N GLN A 12 -1.88 18.24 -18.00
CA GLN A 12 -0.50 17.84 -17.78
C GLN A 12 -0.07 18.04 -16.31
N ARG A 13 -0.42 19.19 -15.74
CA ARG A 13 -0.11 19.47 -14.32
C ARG A 13 -0.74 18.43 -13.40
N LEU A 14 -2.01 18.08 -13.60
CA LEU A 14 -2.68 17.07 -12.78
C LEU A 14 -2.05 15.68 -12.96
N ALA A 15 -1.66 15.30 -14.16
CA ALA A 15 -0.96 14.05 -14.42
C ALA A 15 0.39 14.01 -13.70
N ASP A 16 1.17 15.09 -13.74
CA ASP A 16 2.47 15.18 -13.06
C ASP A 16 2.32 15.13 -11.53
N LEU A 17 1.29 15.77 -10.98
CA LEU A 17 0.98 15.68 -9.56
C LEU A 17 0.53 14.27 -9.14
N ALA A 18 -0.25 13.60 -9.97
CA ALA A 18 -0.65 12.21 -9.77
C ALA A 18 0.57 11.27 -9.79
N LEU A 19 1.49 11.48 -10.73
CA LEU A 19 2.75 10.74 -10.80
C LEU A 19 3.58 10.94 -9.55
N ASN A 20 3.75 12.18 -9.09
CA ASN A 20 4.50 12.46 -7.87
C ASN A 20 3.89 11.75 -6.65
N ALA A 21 2.56 11.73 -6.52
CA ALA A 21 1.89 11.03 -5.43
C ALA A 21 2.17 9.53 -5.45
N ILE A 22 2.05 8.87 -6.61
CA ILE A 22 2.29 7.43 -6.70
C ILE A 22 3.78 7.07 -6.56
N GLU A 23 4.69 7.93 -6.99
CA GLU A 23 6.13 7.74 -6.77
C GLU A 23 6.50 7.79 -5.28
N ILE A 24 5.89 8.67 -4.50
CA ILE A 24 6.08 8.72 -3.04
C ILE A 24 5.62 7.39 -2.42
N ILE A 25 4.49 6.87 -2.83
CA ILE A 25 3.98 5.57 -2.41
C ILE A 25 4.96 4.46 -2.77
N ASP A 26 5.44 4.40 -4.00
CA ASP A 26 6.37 3.36 -4.46
C ASP A 26 7.65 3.30 -3.61
N ARG A 27 8.23 4.45 -3.31
CA ARG A 27 9.43 4.53 -2.45
C ARG A 27 9.14 4.04 -1.04
N ASN A 28 8.02 4.46 -0.48
CA ASN A 28 7.61 4.03 0.85
C ASN A 28 7.40 2.51 0.90
N LEU A 29 6.71 1.96 -0.08
CA LEU A 29 6.43 0.52 -0.13
C LEU A 29 7.66 -0.32 -0.46
N TYR A 30 8.61 0.21 -1.24
CA TYR A 30 9.91 -0.42 -1.43
C TYR A 30 10.63 -0.67 -0.10
N GLU A 31 10.62 0.31 0.80
CA GLU A 31 11.22 0.15 2.13
C GLU A 31 10.56 -1.00 2.91
N ARG A 32 9.26 -1.19 2.77
CA ARG A 32 8.55 -2.34 3.41
C ARG A 32 9.04 -3.68 2.87
N THR A 33 9.37 -3.75 1.58
CA THR A 33 9.96 -4.96 0.98
C THR A 33 11.35 -5.24 1.52
N CYS A 34 12.14 -4.20 1.81
CA CYS A 34 13.44 -4.33 2.46
C CYS A 34 13.27 -4.79 3.92
N ASP A 35 12.35 -4.19 4.65
CA ASP A 35 12.07 -4.52 6.06
C ASP A 35 11.72 -6.00 6.21
N VAL A 36 10.78 -6.52 5.44
CA VAL A 36 10.35 -7.92 5.57
C VAL A 36 11.46 -8.90 5.25
N ARG A 37 12.27 -8.63 4.24
CA ARG A 37 13.41 -9.48 3.87
C ARG A 37 14.50 -9.47 4.96
N TRP A 38 14.75 -8.31 5.53
CA TRP A 38 15.74 -8.18 6.59
C TRP A 38 15.25 -8.84 7.89
N TRP A 39 14.06 -8.49 8.34
CA TRP A 39 13.54 -9.03 9.61
C TRP A 39 13.28 -10.54 9.58
N ALA A 40 13.03 -11.11 8.41
CA ALA A 40 12.95 -12.57 8.27
C ALA A 40 14.28 -13.29 8.59
N THR A 41 15.41 -12.59 8.60
CA THR A 41 16.72 -13.12 8.96
C THR A 41 17.09 -12.91 10.44
N ASP A 42 16.26 -12.20 11.20
CA ASP A 42 16.49 -11.98 12.64
C ASP A 42 16.53 -13.31 13.37
N SER A 43 17.52 -13.49 14.23
CA SER A 43 17.77 -14.77 14.91
C SER A 43 16.61 -15.24 15.80
N ALA A 44 15.90 -14.31 16.43
CA ALA A 44 14.71 -14.63 17.23
C ALA A 44 13.53 -15.06 16.34
N VAL A 45 13.39 -14.46 15.17
CA VAL A 45 12.37 -14.84 14.18
C VAL A 45 12.62 -16.22 13.62
N VAL A 46 13.86 -16.51 13.22
CA VAL A 46 14.28 -17.82 12.72
C VAL A 46 14.11 -18.90 13.79
N ALA A 47 14.55 -18.65 15.02
CA ALA A 47 14.41 -19.61 16.14
C ALA A 47 12.95 -19.95 16.42
N CYS A 48 12.03 -18.99 16.25
CA CYS A 48 10.60 -19.18 16.51
C CYS A 48 9.97 -20.26 15.62
N VAL A 49 10.40 -20.37 14.39
CA VAL A 49 9.90 -21.37 13.41
C VAL A 49 10.74 -22.63 13.34
N ALA A 50 12.01 -22.57 13.74
CA ALA A 50 12.92 -23.72 13.72
C ALA A 50 12.60 -24.74 14.81
N GLY A 51 12.15 -24.30 15.97
CA GLY A 51 11.80 -25.15 17.10
C GLY A 51 10.74 -24.47 17.96
N PRO A 52 9.47 -24.48 17.53
CA PRO A 52 8.43 -23.73 18.22
C PRO A 52 8.18 -24.29 19.64
N ALA A 53 8.45 -23.43 20.62
CA ALA A 53 8.14 -23.64 22.02
C ALA A 53 7.68 -22.31 22.63
N ASP A 54 6.87 -22.35 23.67
CA ASP A 54 6.30 -21.15 24.29
C ASP A 54 7.36 -20.11 24.71
N ARG A 55 8.49 -20.56 25.23
CA ARG A 55 9.59 -19.68 25.61
C ARG A 55 10.16 -18.96 24.40
N VAL A 56 10.37 -19.67 23.29
CA VAL A 56 10.95 -19.14 22.06
C VAL A 56 9.97 -18.15 21.42
N ALA A 57 8.68 -18.49 21.39
CA ALA A 57 7.63 -17.60 20.88
C ALA A 57 7.51 -16.31 21.69
N ARG A 58 7.61 -16.38 23.03
CA ARG A 58 7.62 -15.18 23.88
C ARG A 58 8.83 -14.28 23.61
N HIS A 59 10.01 -14.87 23.44
CA HIS A 59 11.22 -14.12 23.11
C HIS A 59 11.09 -13.44 21.74
N ALA A 60 10.60 -14.17 20.74
CA ALA A 60 10.33 -13.60 19.41
C ALA A 60 9.31 -12.45 19.48
N SER A 61 8.23 -12.60 20.23
CA SER A 61 7.23 -11.55 20.43
C SER A 61 7.83 -10.28 21.05
N GLN A 62 8.72 -10.43 22.03
CA GLN A 62 9.46 -9.30 22.62
C GLN A 62 10.35 -8.61 21.59
N ARG A 63 11.03 -9.39 20.75
CA ARG A 63 11.88 -8.85 19.66
C ARG A 63 11.06 -8.09 18.63
N LEU A 64 9.91 -8.61 18.22
CA LEU A 64 8.99 -7.93 17.32
C LEU A 64 8.47 -6.63 17.93
N ARG A 65 8.21 -6.60 19.24
CA ARG A 65 7.80 -5.38 19.95
C ARG A 65 8.88 -4.29 19.85
N VAL A 66 10.14 -4.64 20.06
CA VAL A 66 11.26 -3.69 19.92
C VAL A 66 11.33 -3.11 18.51
N ILE A 67 11.14 -3.95 17.49
CA ILE A 67 11.08 -3.49 16.09
C ILE A 67 9.91 -2.51 15.90
N LEU A 68 8.71 -2.86 16.35
CA LEU A 68 7.52 -2.02 16.23
C LEU A 68 7.62 -0.69 16.99
N ASP A 69 8.33 -0.65 18.10
CA ASP A 69 8.58 0.59 18.84
C ASP A 69 9.47 1.56 18.07
N ALA A 70 10.37 1.04 17.24
CA ALA A 70 11.24 1.83 16.36
C ALA A 70 10.57 2.18 15.02
N TYR A 71 9.79 1.26 14.46
CA TYR A 71 9.13 1.39 13.14
C TYR A 71 7.61 1.56 13.33
N THR A 72 7.18 2.77 13.66
CA THR A 72 5.81 3.09 14.07
C THR A 72 4.76 3.03 12.97
N VAL A 73 5.17 2.75 11.74
CA VAL A 73 4.28 2.67 10.57
C VAL A 73 3.57 1.31 10.41
N TYR A 74 3.92 0.34 11.26
CA TYR A 74 3.30 -0.99 11.25
C TYR A 74 2.27 -1.15 12.36
N LEU A 75 1.16 -1.82 12.05
CA LEU A 75 0.19 -2.23 13.08
C LEU A 75 0.71 -3.44 13.87
N ASP A 76 1.24 -4.42 13.18
CA ASP A 76 1.78 -5.63 13.80
C ASP A 76 2.72 -6.38 12.85
N LEU A 77 3.50 -7.29 13.42
CA LEU A 77 4.37 -8.24 12.73
C LEU A 77 4.02 -9.65 13.21
N TRP A 78 3.83 -10.59 12.27
CA TRP A 78 3.42 -11.96 12.58
C TRP A 78 4.43 -12.97 12.09
N ILE A 79 4.82 -13.87 12.99
CA ILE A 79 5.62 -15.06 12.67
C ILE A 79 4.68 -16.24 12.57
N CYS A 80 4.66 -16.90 11.41
CA CYS A 80 3.74 -17.99 11.11
C CYS A 80 4.52 -19.29 10.87
N ALA A 81 4.04 -20.38 11.43
CA ALA A 81 4.52 -21.71 11.09
C ALA A 81 4.18 -22.09 9.65
N ALA A 82 4.85 -23.11 9.12
CA ALA A 82 4.61 -23.59 7.75
C ALA A 82 3.18 -24.11 7.52
N ASP A 83 2.46 -24.48 8.56
CA ASP A 83 1.04 -24.88 8.51
C ASP A 83 0.06 -23.68 8.55
N GLY A 84 0.57 -22.46 8.68
CA GLY A 84 -0.21 -21.23 8.71
C GLY A 84 -0.66 -20.76 10.09
N ARG A 85 -0.26 -21.45 11.17
CA ARG A 85 -0.57 -21.00 12.53
C ARG A 85 0.33 -19.83 12.91
N VAL A 86 -0.25 -18.73 13.41
CA VAL A 86 0.49 -17.59 13.93
C VAL A 86 1.08 -17.94 15.29
N LEU A 87 2.41 -18.05 15.35
CA LEU A 87 3.18 -18.46 16.53
C LEU A 87 3.48 -17.30 17.47
N ALA A 88 3.81 -16.13 16.91
CA ALA A 88 4.18 -14.95 17.67
C ALA A 88 3.75 -13.68 16.93
N THR A 89 3.38 -12.68 17.71
CA THR A 89 3.00 -11.34 17.23
C THR A 89 3.70 -10.28 18.06
N GLY A 90 3.88 -9.09 17.50
CA GLY A 90 4.56 -7.99 18.20
C GLY A 90 3.66 -7.20 19.14
N ARG A 91 2.34 -7.23 18.92
CA ARG A 91 1.34 -6.48 19.72
C ARG A 91 0.22 -7.41 20.25
N PRO A 92 0.55 -8.47 21.03
CA PRO A 92 -0.44 -9.43 21.47
C PRO A 92 -1.52 -8.81 22.39
N ASP A 93 -1.17 -7.77 23.13
CA ASP A 93 -2.12 -7.09 24.03
C ASP A 93 -3.12 -6.23 23.24
N ARG A 94 -2.66 -5.63 22.14
CA ARG A 94 -3.50 -4.80 21.28
C ARG A 94 -4.35 -5.64 20.32
N TYR A 95 -3.78 -6.72 19.80
CA TYR A 95 -4.42 -7.61 18.83
C TYR A 95 -4.42 -9.06 19.30
N PRO A 96 -5.17 -9.38 20.37
CA PRO A 96 -5.12 -10.70 20.99
C PRO A 96 -5.63 -11.82 20.08
N ALA A 97 -6.51 -11.51 19.12
CA ALA A 97 -7.05 -12.51 18.19
C ALA A 97 -6.05 -13.02 17.15
N ALA A 98 -4.91 -12.33 16.96
CA ALA A 98 -3.93 -12.70 15.94
C ALA A 98 -3.12 -13.95 16.35
N ARG A 99 -2.67 -14.03 17.60
CA ARG A 99 -1.88 -15.18 18.08
C ARG A 99 -2.74 -16.45 18.10
N GLY A 100 -2.23 -17.50 17.53
CA GLY A 100 -2.93 -18.78 17.42
C GLY A 100 -3.95 -18.84 16.28
N ALA A 101 -4.22 -17.74 15.59
CA ALA A 101 -5.04 -17.73 14.39
C ALA A 101 -4.37 -18.49 13.24
N SER A 102 -5.14 -18.92 12.26
CA SER A 102 -4.64 -19.54 11.05
C SER A 102 -4.68 -18.56 9.88
N VAL A 103 -3.56 -18.42 9.22
CA VAL A 103 -3.43 -17.69 7.94
C VAL A 103 -3.23 -18.63 6.75
N ALA A 104 -3.46 -19.93 6.94
CA ALA A 104 -3.23 -20.94 5.91
C ALA A 104 -4.00 -20.66 4.61
N GLY A 105 -5.19 -20.07 4.69
CA GLY A 105 -6.00 -19.67 3.55
C GLY A 105 -5.63 -18.31 2.95
N ALA A 106 -4.76 -17.54 3.58
CA ALA A 106 -4.36 -16.23 3.09
C ALA A 106 -3.39 -16.36 1.91
N ARG A 107 -3.67 -15.67 0.82
CA ARG A 107 -2.86 -15.73 -0.40
C ARG A 107 -1.41 -15.29 -0.16
N TRP A 108 -1.22 -14.21 0.60
CA TRP A 108 0.12 -13.72 0.93
C TRP A 108 0.96 -14.77 1.65
N PHE A 109 0.34 -15.57 2.54
CA PHE A 109 1.02 -16.65 3.25
C PHE A 109 1.42 -17.77 2.30
N GLN A 110 0.50 -18.21 1.46
CA GLN A 110 0.75 -19.27 0.47
C GLN A 110 1.82 -18.87 -0.53
N ASP A 111 1.78 -17.63 -1.03
CA ASP A 111 2.76 -17.13 -1.99
C ASP A 111 4.14 -16.94 -1.33
N ALA A 112 4.19 -16.51 -0.07
CA ALA A 112 5.45 -16.39 0.67
C ALA A 112 6.14 -17.75 0.89
N LEU A 113 5.37 -18.81 1.18
CA LEU A 113 5.90 -20.18 1.26
C LEU A 113 6.54 -20.65 -0.06
N ARG A 114 6.09 -20.14 -1.19
CA ARG A 114 6.57 -20.54 -2.53
C ARG A 114 7.74 -19.68 -3.03
N THR A 115 8.20 -18.71 -2.25
CA THR A 115 9.39 -17.93 -2.61
C THR A 115 10.59 -18.87 -2.75
N ARG A 116 11.44 -18.61 -3.75
CA ARG A 116 12.57 -19.48 -4.10
C ARG A 116 13.85 -19.10 -3.39
N SER A 117 13.93 -17.87 -2.89
CA SER A 117 15.09 -17.38 -2.14
C SER A 117 14.70 -16.28 -1.16
N GLY A 118 15.61 -15.98 -0.24
CA GLY A 118 15.45 -14.87 0.70
C GLY A 118 15.48 -13.47 0.07
N HIS A 119 15.74 -13.37 -1.23
CA HIS A 119 15.68 -12.12 -1.98
C HIS A 119 14.27 -11.82 -2.51
N GLU A 120 13.39 -12.80 -2.51
CA GLU A 120 12.01 -12.64 -2.95
C GLU A 120 11.12 -12.19 -1.79
N PHE A 121 10.02 -11.52 -2.15
CA PHE A 121 8.99 -11.08 -1.22
C PHE A 121 7.62 -11.11 -1.89
N VAL A 122 6.58 -11.01 -1.09
CA VAL A 122 5.19 -10.87 -1.53
C VAL A 122 4.65 -9.52 -1.07
N ALA A 123 4.03 -8.79 -1.97
CA ALA A 123 3.30 -7.57 -1.68
C ALA A 123 1.83 -7.76 -2.08
N CYS A 124 0.90 -7.26 -1.27
CA CYS A 124 -0.53 -7.45 -1.49
C CYS A 124 -1.24 -6.11 -1.67
N ASP A 125 -2.38 -6.15 -2.38
CA ASP A 125 -3.32 -5.05 -2.40
C ASP A 125 -3.85 -4.74 -0.99
N ILE A 126 -4.38 -3.52 -0.82
CA ILE A 126 -4.89 -3.08 0.46
C ILE A 126 -6.16 -3.85 0.81
N GLU A 127 -6.17 -4.43 2.00
CA GLU A 127 -7.31 -5.14 2.55
C GLU A 127 -7.54 -4.82 4.01
N ARG A 128 -8.78 -4.97 4.46
CA ARG A 128 -9.11 -4.93 5.89
C ARG A 128 -8.76 -6.25 6.53
N VAL A 129 -8.06 -6.20 7.66
CA VAL A 129 -7.69 -7.39 8.42
C VAL A 129 -8.44 -7.40 9.74
N GLN A 130 -9.35 -8.36 9.88
CA GLN A 130 -10.22 -8.45 11.05
C GLN A 130 -9.45 -8.55 12.37
N ALA A 131 -8.39 -9.37 12.41
CA ALA A 131 -7.55 -9.53 13.59
C ALA A 131 -6.76 -8.27 13.97
N LEU A 132 -6.68 -7.27 13.07
CA LEU A 132 -6.06 -5.96 13.28
C LEU A 132 -7.11 -4.84 13.40
N ALA A 133 -8.18 -5.10 14.15
CA ALA A 133 -9.30 -4.18 14.36
C ALA A 133 -9.97 -3.73 13.04
N ASN A 134 -9.97 -4.60 12.04
CA ASN A 134 -10.53 -4.36 10.72
C ASN A 134 -9.90 -3.14 9.99
N ALA A 135 -8.66 -2.82 10.32
CA ALA A 135 -7.92 -1.72 9.71
C ALA A 135 -7.50 -2.05 8.27
N PRO A 136 -7.46 -1.06 7.38
CA PRO A 136 -6.83 -1.21 6.06
C PRO A 136 -5.32 -1.39 6.21
N VAL A 137 -4.78 -2.45 5.64
CA VAL A 137 -3.36 -2.77 5.71
C VAL A 137 -2.77 -3.10 4.34
N ALA A 138 -1.49 -2.75 4.16
CA ALA A 138 -0.64 -3.31 3.13
C ALA A 138 0.20 -4.43 3.78
N THR A 139 -0.01 -5.67 3.36
CA THR A 139 0.74 -6.81 3.89
C THR A 139 1.92 -7.13 2.97
N TYR A 140 3.09 -7.25 3.58
CA TYR A 140 4.32 -7.75 2.96
C TYR A 140 4.74 -9.03 3.65
N ALA A 141 5.17 -10.01 2.89
CA ALA A 141 5.53 -11.30 3.45
C ALA A 141 6.73 -11.90 2.72
N THR A 142 7.48 -12.74 3.43
CA THR A 142 8.50 -13.60 2.85
C THR A 142 8.69 -14.83 3.70
N ALA A 143 9.30 -15.86 3.13
CA ALA A 143 9.63 -17.07 3.87
C ALA A 143 10.73 -16.79 4.90
N ILE A 144 10.57 -17.37 6.08
CA ILE A 144 11.63 -17.47 7.09
C ILE A 144 12.40 -18.76 6.79
N ARG A 145 13.72 -18.63 6.61
CA ARG A 145 14.55 -19.72 6.14
C ARG A 145 15.55 -20.16 7.20
N ALA A 146 15.94 -21.42 7.11
CA ALA A 146 16.92 -22.02 8.03
C ALA A 146 18.19 -21.16 8.11
N ASP A 147 18.64 -20.91 9.33
CA ASP A 147 19.82 -20.10 9.65
C ASP A 147 19.81 -18.67 9.13
N GLY A 148 18.64 -18.16 8.70
CA GLY A 148 18.51 -16.85 8.07
C GLY A 148 19.18 -16.74 6.71
N ARG A 149 19.50 -17.85 6.07
CA ARG A 149 20.21 -17.90 4.78
C ARG A 149 19.22 -17.75 3.63
N ALA A 150 19.62 -16.99 2.61
CA ALA A 150 18.80 -16.78 1.43
C ALA A 150 18.48 -18.07 0.66
N ASP A 151 19.34 -19.08 0.74
CA ASP A 151 19.21 -20.42 0.13
C ASP A 151 18.75 -21.49 1.13
N GLY A 152 18.44 -21.12 2.37
CA GLY A 152 18.00 -22.02 3.42
C GLY A 152 16.61 -22.62 3.15
N GLU A 153 16.33 -23.76 3.78
CA GLU A 153 15.01 -24.38 3.76
C GLU A 153 13.94 -23.45 4.34
N VAL A 154 12.76 -23.47 3.76
CA VAL A 154 11.60 -22.68 4.26
C VAL A 154 11.07 -23.33 5.53
N LEU A 155 11.06 -22.58 6.63
CA LEU A 155 10.59 -23.02 7.94
C LEU A 155 9.25 -22.39 8.33
N GLY A 156 8.93 -21.24 7.78
CA GLY A 156 7.72 -20.50 8.09
C GLY A 156 7.63 -19.21 7.27
N VAL A 157 6.80 -18.29 7.68
CA VAL A 157 6.56 -17.02 7.01
C VAL A 157 6.54 -15.87 8.01
N LEU A 158 7.19 -14.76 7.64
CA LEU A 158 7.02 -13.48 8.31
C LEU A 158 6.03 -12.63 7.49
N GLY A 159 4.96 -12.18 8.13
CA GLY A 159 4.02 -11.20 7.59
C GLY A 159 4.15 -9.89 8.36
N ILE A 160 4.33 -8.79 7.65
CA ILE A 160 4.37 -7.44 8.22
C ILE A 160 3.19 -6.63 7.72
N HIS A 161 2.48 -5.96 8.63
CA HIS A 161 1.22 -5.30 8.35
C HIS A 161 1.37 -3.79 8.51
N PHE A 162 1.57 -3.13 7.37
CA PHE A 162 1.75 -1.68 7.28
C PHE A 162 0.41 -0.96 7.48
N ASP A 163 0.39 0.04 8.36
CA ASP A 163 -0.78 0.87 8.62
C ASP A 163 -1.04 1.81 7.44
N TRP A 164 -1.89 1.38 6.52
CA TRP A 164 -2.09 2.04 5.25
C TRP A 164 -2.69 3.44 5.37
N SER A 165 -3.82 3.57 6.08
CA SER A 165 -4.63 4.79 6.01
C SER A 165 -3.87 6.06 6.39
N PRO A 166 -3.15 6.15 7.52
CA PRO A 166 -2.43 7.37 7.87
C PRO A 166 -1.36 7.77 6.85
N GLN A 167 -0.65 6.79 6.31
CA GLN A 167 0.42 7.02 5.32
C GLN A 167 -0.14 7.47 3.98
N ALA A 168 -1.18 6.80 3.50
CA ALA A 168 -1.84 7.15 2.25
C ALA A 168 -2.54 8.50 2.32
N HIS A 169 -3.20 8.80 3.44
CA HIS A 169 -3.84 10.10 3.66
C HIS A 169 -2.82 11.25 3.66
N ALA A 170 -1.66 11.06 4.27
CA ALA A 170 -0.59 12.05 4.22
C ALA A 170 -0.14 12.34 2.78
N VAL A 171 -0.09 11.33 1.92
CA VAL A 171 0.28 11.51 0.51
C VAL A 171 -0.80 12.25 -0.27
N VAL A 172 -2.07 11.85 -0.18
CA VAL A 172 -3.15 12.51 -0.93
C VAL A 172 -3.43 13.93 -0.45
N ASP A 173 -3.28 14.19 0.85
CA ASP A 173 -3.40 15.52 1.43
C ASP A 173 -2.19 16.42 1.12
N GLY A 174 -1.02 15.82 0.93
CA GLY A 174 0.22 16.51 0.67
C GLY A 174 0.46 16.93 -0.78
N VAL A 175 -0.43 16.58 -1.71
CA VAL A 175 -0.33 17.02 -3.11
C VAL A 175 -0.35 18.55 -3.18
N ARG A 176 0.58 19.11 -3.95
CA ARG A 176 0.78 20.58 -4.05
C ARG A 176 -0.27 21.25 -4.92
N LEU A 177 -1.46 21.41 -4.34
CA LEU A 177 -2.57 22.17 -4.89
C LEU A 177 -2.71 23.49 -4.14
N THR A 178 -3.11 24.55 -4.84
CA THR A 178 -3.54 25.80 -4.18
C THR A 178 -4.81 25.54 -3.37
N GLU A 179 -5.18 26.46 -2.48
CA GLU A 179 -6.39 26.34 -1.67
C GLU A 179 -7.66 26.25 -2.56
N ASP A 180 -7.74 27.06 -3.60
CA ASP A 180 -8.82 27.01 -4.59
C ASP A 180 -8.85 25.68 -5.36
N GLU A 181 -7.71 25.23 -5.85
CA GLU A 181 -7.61 23.92 -6.52
C GLU A 181 -8.04 22.79 -5.60
N ARG A 182 -7.63 22.82 -4.34
CA ARG A 182 -7.96 21.80 -3.35
C ARG A 182 -9.46 21.71 -3.08
N ALA A 183 -10.14 22.87 -2.98
CA ALA A 183 -11.58 22.95 -2.76
C ALA A 183 -12.41 22.31 -3.90
N ARG A 184 -11.87 22.22 -5.11
CA ARG A 184 -12.54 21.66 -6.29
C ARG A 184 -11.85 20.41 -6.85
N SER A 185 -10.94 19.80 -6.08
CA SER A 185 -10.22 18.60 -6.50
C SER A 185 -10.43 17.44 -5.53
N ARG A 186 -10.37 16.23 -6.07
CA ARG A 186 -10.30 14.99 -5.32
C ARG A 186 -9.04 14.25 -5.74
N VAL A 187 -8.16 13.99 -4.78
CA VAL A 187 -6.93 13.21 -4.98
C VAL A 187 -7.18 11.80 -4.52
N MET A 188 -6.88 10.82 -5.37
CA MET A 188 -7.10 9.40 -5.09
C MET A 188 -5.86 8.58 -5.39
N LEU A 189 -5.73 7.47 -4.68
CA LEU A 189 -4.91 6.33 -5.07
C LEU A 189 -5.86 5.19 -5.44
N LEU A 190 -5.59 4.55 -6.57
CA LEU A 190 -6.41 3.45 -7.11
C LEU A 190 -5.57 2.17 -7.18
N ASP A 191 -6.16 1.02 -6.91
CA ASP A 191 -5.53 -0.26 -7.19
C ASP A 191 -5.65 -0.62 -8.68
N SER A 192 -5.11 -1.77 -9.07
CA SER A 192 -5.11 -2.22 -10.48
C SER A 192 -6.51 -2.45 -11.05
N GLN A 193 -7.52 -2.62 -10.22
CA GLN A 193 -8.91 -2.78 -10.62
C GLN A 193 -9.70 -1.47 -10.58
N GLY A 194 -9.02 -0.36 -10.26
CA GLY A 194 -9.66 0.96 -10.13
C GLY A 194 -10.36 1.18 -8.78
N ARG A 195 -10.23 0.26 -7.83
CA ARG A 195 -10.78 0.44 -6.49
C ARG A 195 -10.04 1.58 -5.79
N VAL A 196 -10.79 2.51 -5.21
CA VAL A 196 -10.24 3.63 -4.44
C VAL A 196 -9.65 3.09 -3.15
N ILE A 197 -8.33 3.18 -2.98
CA ILE A 197 -7.63 2.73 -1.79
C ILE A 197 -7.21 3.87 -0.86
N ALA A 198 -7.28 5.10 -1.33
CA ALA A 198 -7.19 6.32 -0.53
C ALA A 198 -7.81 7.49 -1.30
N ALA A 199 -8.43 8.42 -0.59
CA ALA A 199 -9.02 9.62 -1.17
C ALA A 199 -8.86 10.82 -0.23
N SER A 200 -8.65 12.01 -0.80
CA SER A 200 -8.50 13.26 -0.04
C SER A 200 -9.78 13.65 0.72
N ASP A 201 -10.95 13.26 0.21
CA ASP A 201 -12.25 13.44 0.87
C ASP A 201 -12.65 12.27 1.78
N ARG A 202 -11.85 11.23 1.88
CA ARG A 202 -12.08 10.00 2.66
C ARG A 202 -13.31 9.18 2.21
N ARG A 203 -13.92 9.52 1.07
CA ARG A 203 -15.13 8.85 0.57
C ARG A 203 -14.79 7.65 -0.28
N GLY A 204 -15.58 6.59 -0.12
CA GLY A 204 -15.54 5.41 -0.98
C GLY A 204 -14.28 4.55 -0.85
N GLU A 205 -13.44 4.80 0.15
CA GLU A 205 -12.21 4.05 0.36
C GLU A 205 -12.51 2.56 0.58
N LEU A 206 -11.88 1.71 -0.24
CA LEU A 206 -12.05 0.25 -0.31
C LEU A 206 -13.41 -0.24 -0.83
N GLU A 207 -14.28 0.65 -1.28
CA GLU A 207 -15.62 0.32 -1.77
C GLU A 207 -15.87 0.83 -3.20
N GLU A 208 -15.53 2.10 -3.46
CA GLU A 208 -15.75 2.74 -4.75
C GLU A 208 -14.75 2.24 -5.80
N VAL A 209 -15.25 2.05 -7.02
CA VAL A 209 -14.41 1.80 -8.20
C VAL A 209 -14.47 3.02 -9.11
N PHE A 210 -13.32 3.65 -9.34
CA PHE A 210 -13.15 4.73 -10.29
C PHE A 210 -12.52 4.17 -11.56
N ARG A 211 -13.26 4.20 -12.66
CA ARG A 211 -12.82 3.63 -13.93
C ARG A 211 -12.25 4.71 -14.84
N LEU A 212 -10.99 4.53 -15.23
CA LEU A 212 -10.39 5.29 -16.32
C LEU A 212 -10.87 4.75 -17.67
N PRO A 213 -10.83 5.58 -18.75
CA PRO A 213 -11.04 5.05 -20.11
C PRO A 213 -10.12 3.87 -20.39
N ALA A 214 -10.63 2.88 -21.12
CA ALA A 214 -9.94 1.60 -21.38
C ALA A 214 -8.60 1.75 -22.12
N ASP A 215 -8.45 2.82 -22.90
CA ASP A 215 -7.26 3.17 -23.67
C ASP A 215 -6.34 4.18 -22.98
N SER A 216 -6.53 4.39 -21.67
CA SER A 216 -5.71 5.34 -20.90
C SER A 216 -4.23 4.95 -20.93
N ALA A 217 -3.38 5.93 -21.24
CA ALA A 217 -1.93 5.79 -21.15
C ALA A 217 -1.47 5.60 -19.68
N ASP A 218 -0.22 5.21 -19.50
CA ASP A 218 0.38 5.11 -18.16
C ASP A 218 0.47 6.45 -17.45
N LEU A 219 0.67 7.53 -18.20
CA LEU A 219 0.66 8.92 -17.72
C LEU A 219 -0.19 9.75 -18.69
N GLY A 220 -1.21 10.41 -18.17
CA GLY A 220 -2.05 11.21 -19.05
C GLY A 220 -3.16 11.95 -18.32
N SER A 221 -3.97 12.63 -19.12
CA SER A 221 -5.15 13.37 -18.66
C SER A 221 -6.25 13.35 -19.70
N TYR A 222 -7.47 13.57 -19.25
CA TYR A 222 -8.64 13.75 -20.11
C TYR A 222 -9.61 14.73 -19.46
N ALA A 223 -10.50 15.30 -20.27
CA ALA A 223 -11.54 16.21 -19.79
C ALA A 223 -12.93 15.72 -20.24
N VAL A 224 -13.86 15.71 -19.30
CA VAL A 224 -15.27 15.33 -19.52
C VAL A 224 -16.17 16.26 -18.71
N GLU A 225 -17.13 16.94 -19.38
CA GLU A 225 -18.20 17.68 -18.73
C GLU A 225 -17.76 18.62 -17.58
N GLY A 226 -16.76 19.46 -17.82
CA GLY A 226 -16.29 20.45 -16.82
C GLY A 226 -15.38 19.85 -15.75
N ILE A 227 -14.91 18.62 -15.95
CA ILE A 227 -13.96 17.94 -15.08
C ILE A 227 -12.70 17.61 -15.86
N THR A 228 -11.55 17.85 -15.28
CA THR A 228 -10.25 17.37 -15.78
C THR A 228 -9.73 16.28 -14.86
N VAL A 229 -9.30 15.18 -15.43
CA VAL A 229 -8.70 14.04 -14.70
C VAL A 229 -7.25 13.86 -15.14
N GLY A 230 -6.34 13.91 -14.18
CA GLY A 230 -4.95 13.52 -14.37
C GLY A 230 -4.66 12.20 -13.68
N HIS A 231 -3.91 11.32 -14.31
CA HIS A 231 -3.62 10.01 -13.77
C HIS A 231 -2.21 9.53 -14.14
N ALA A 232 -1.65 8.68 -13.31
CA ALA A 232 -0.34 8.08 -13.54
C ALA A 232 -0.28 6.67 -12.97
N LEU A 233 0.19 5.72 -13.77
CA LEU A 233 0.47 4.35 -13.34
C LEU A 233 1.75 4.34 -12.49
N THR A 234 1.78 3.51 -11.46
CA THR A 234 2.99 3.25 -10.68
C THR A 234 4.16 2.90 -11.60
N PRO A 235 5.27 3.66 -11.54
CA PRO A 235 6.49 3.29 -12.27
C PRO A 235 7.29 2.21 -11.55
N GLY A 236 6.95 1.91 -10.29
CA GLY A 236 7.79 1.12 -9.41
C GLY A 236 8.99 1.89 -8.87
N TYR A 237 9.74 1.25 -8.00
CA TYR A 237 10.98 1.79 -7.44
C TYR A 237 11.92 0.65 -7.06
N GLU A 238 13.14 0.64 -7.60
CA GLU A 238 14.14 -0.40 -7.40
C GLU A 238 13.56 -1.81 -7.73
N THR A 239 13.66 -2.75 -6.81
CA THR A 239 13.12 -4.12 -6.98
C THR A 239 11.62 -4.22 -6.74
N TYR A 240 10.98 -3.16 -6.27
CA TYR A 240 9.52 -3.07 -6.13
C TYR A 240 8.90 -2.57 -7.42
N LEU A 241 8.31 -3.48 -8.19
CA LEU A 241 7.74 -3.16 -9.51
C LEU A 241 6.36 -2.52 -9.43
N GLY A 242 5.80 -2.41 -8.22
CA GLY A 242 4.43 -1.93 -7.99
C GLY A 242 3.39 -3.02 -8.23
N LEU A 243 2.13 -2.68 -7.92
CA LEU A 243 0.98 -3.59 -8.05
C LEU A 243 -0.03 -3.11 -9.11
N GLY A 244 0.42 -2.30 -10.06
CA GLY A 244 -0.46 -1.70 -11.06
C GLY A 244 -1.36 -0.60 -10.51
N TRP A 245 -0.98 0.01 -9.39
CA TRP A 245 -1.72 1.10 -8.79
C TRP A 245 -1.55 2.40 -9.57
N ARG A 246 -2.48 3.31 -9.40
CA ARG A 246 -2.46 4.65 -10.03
C ARG A 246 -2.66 5.76 -9.01
N GLY A 247 -1.96 6.87 -9.22
CA GLY A 247 -2.39 8.17 -8.71
C GLY A 247 -3.45 8.74 -9.66
N CYS A 248 -4.46 9.41 -9.11
CA CYS A 248 -5.54 9.98 -9.89
C CYS A 248 -6.05 11.27 -9.22
N ILE A 249 -6.15 12.35 -9.99
CA ILE A 249 -6.66 13.62 -9.50
C ILE A 249 -7.81 14.04 -10.40
N VAL A 250 -8.98 14.25 -9.79
CA VAL A 250 -10.18 14.76 -10.43
C VAL A 250 -10.38 16.21 -10.00
N GLN A 251 -10.42 17.13 -10.95
CA GLN A 251 -10.57 18.56 -10.67
C GLN A 251 -11.72 19.15 -11.48
N ARG A 252 -12.64 19.81 -10.79
CA ARG A 252 -13.70 20.60 -11.45
C ARG A 252 -13.13 21.89 -12.03
N GLU A 253 -13.68 22.35 -13.13
CA GLU A 253 -13.35 23.66 -13.69
C GLU A 253 -13.74 24.79 -12.73
N PRO A 254 -13.02 25.94 -12.75
CA PRO A 254 -13.44 27.14 -12.02
C PRO A 254 -14.83 27.58 -12.47
N GLU A 255 -15.64 28.11 -11.55
CA GLU A 255 -17.00 28.58 -11.83
C GLU A 255 -17.06 29.68 -12.92
N GLU A 256 -16.03 30.54 -12.95
CA GLU A 256 -15.93 31.59 -13.98
C GLU A 256 -15.80 31.06 -15.41
N ALA A 257 -15.12 29.91 -15.59
CA ALA A 257 -15.00 29.25 -16.89
C ALA A 257 -16.32 28.64 -17.36
N THR A 258 -17.13 28.16 -16.43
CA THR A 258 -18.44 27.57 -16.68
C THR A 258 -19.46 28.68 -17.10
N ALA A 259 -19.46 29.79 -16.40
CA ALA A 259 -20.31 30.93 -16.71
C ALA A 259 -20.00 31.57 -18.09
N SER A 260 -18.74 31.59 -18.48
CA SER A 260 -18.31 32.10 -19.79
C SER A 260 -18.74 31.22 -20.95
N ARG A 261 -18.75 29.87 -20.77
CA ARG A 261 -19.25 28.92 -21.77
C ARG A 261 -20.78 29.02 -21.96
N GLN A 262 -21.53 29.19 -20.87
CA GLN A 262 -22.99 29.35 -20.93
C GLN A 262 -23.46 30.67 -21.59
N ARG A 263 -22.62 31.70 -21.57
CA ARG A 263 -22.91 32.99 -22.27
C ARG A 263 -22.53 32.98 -23.74
N ALA A 264 -21.72 32.00 -24.16
CA ALA A 264 -21.23 31.86 -25.54
C ALA A 264 -21.99 30.81 -26.36
N ALA A 265 -22.89 30.06 -25.74
CA ALA A 265 -23.82 29.11 -26.35
C ALA A 265 -25.23 29.71 -26.46
#